data_222991e3e73c7f5107b0f1d389878408
#
_entry.id   222991e3e73c7f5107b0f1d389878408
#
_cell.length_a   1.000
_cell.length_b   1.000
_cell.length_c   1.000
_cell.angle_alpha   90.00
_cell.angle_beta   90.00
_cell.angle_gamma   90.00
#
_symmetry.space_group_name_H-M   'P 1'
#
loop_
_entity.id
_entity.type
_entity.pdbx_description
1 polymer ?
#
loop_
_entity_poly.entity_id
_entity_poly.type
_entity_poly.pdbx_seq_one_letter_code
_entity_poly.pdbx_strand_id
1 'polypeptide(L)'
;MLDVSRQSVSKWENNSAVPDLDKIVKLGAIFEVSLDELVNGEVHNAAEAAAAVHDVTDSREKENADAAAVTRKHAPRVVAGLILIGMAVLVCVLLLAIGGGRAALEFAFPFLLCGIICLIFKKNTVLWCMWGLFFCAESYLRDATGVSRSYAQLPIIGIKISGLGLNPISIVVAWILWILLAVLIGFTVFLLSKKPFAEGRKVSRTITVSWIVYAATVVFGIVIPRTSLFLLLFSTKIIIGDVAVSRYMALKILFLIDYAKIAAFTVALVNSARAFRGRKK
;
A
#
# COMPACT_ATOMS: atom_id res chain seq x y z
N MET A 1 -64.66 15.17 3.70
CA MET A 1 -65.60 15.56 4.81
C MET A 1 -65.06 15.00 6.11
N LEU A 2 -65.09 15.82 7.20
CA LEU A 2 -64.49 15.46 8.50
C LEU A 2 -65.35 14.52 9.36
N ASP A 3 -66.60 14.27 8.99
CA ASP A 3 -67.60 13.48 9.73
C ASP A 3 -67.59 13.75 11.25
N VAL A 4 -67.81 15.01 11.62
CA VAL A 4 -67.83 15.46 13.00
C VAL A 4 -69.09 16.23 13.28
N SER A 5 -69.65 16.12 14.52
CA SER A 5 -70.83 16.86 14.92
C SER A 5 -70.47 18.35 15.20
N ARG A 6 -71.47 19.23 15.04
CA ARG A 6 -71.27 20.65 15.40
C ARG A 6 -70.87 20.85 16.87
N GLN A 7 -71.32 19.96 17.75
CA GLN A 7 -70.95 20.00 19.17
C GLN A 7 -69.46 19.68 19.40
N SER A 8 -68.87 18.79 18.59
CA SER A 8 -67.45 18.47 18.67
C SER A 8 -66.60 19.67 18.24
N VAL A 9 -66.93 20.32 17.13
CA VAL A 9 -66.25 21.50 16.65
C VAL A 9 -66.35 22.66 17.69
N SER A 10 -67.54 22.90 18.26
CA SER A 10 -67.70 23.91 19.31
C SER A 10 -66.86 23.62 20.57
N LYS A 11 -66.67 22.36 20.94
CA LYS A 11 -65.78 21.98 22.06
C LYS A 11 -64.31 22.24 21.75
N TRP A 12 -63.89 22.05 20.51
CA TRP A 12 -62.53 22.32 20.06
C TRP A 12 -62.24 23.84 20.03
N GLU A 13 -63.17 24.61 19.48
CA GLU A 13 -63.06 26.08 19.46
C GLU A 13 -62.99 26.69 20.85
N ASN A 14 -63.67 26.12 21.84
CA ASN A 14 -63.68 26.57 23.23
C ASN A 14 -62.61 25.94 24.11
N ASN A 15 -61.63 25.24 23.53
CA ASN A 15 -60.57 24.53 24.23
C ASN A 15 -61.08 23.51 25.28
N SER A 16 -62.33 23.03 25.16
CA SER A 16 -62.92 22.08 26.07
C SER A 16 -62.63 20.62 25.74
N ALA A 17 -62.12 20.36 24.54
CA ALA A 17 -61.64 19.08 24.06
C ALA A 17 -60.63 19.27 22.93
N VAL A 18 -59.72 18.30 22.76
CA VAL A 18 -58.77 18.27 21.66
C VAL A 18 -59.27 17.26 20.62
N PRO A 19 -59.15 17.52 19.30
CA PRO A 19 -59.46 16.54 18.26
C PRO A 19 -58.55 15.31 18.36
N ASP A 20 -59.10 14.12 18.06
CA ASP A 20 -58.30 12.91 17.92
C ASP A 20 -57.32 13.03 16.77
N LEU A 21 -56.21 12.32 16.84
CA LEU A 21 -55.09 12.36 15.86
C LEU A 21 -55.59 12.17 14.43
N ASP A 22 -56.52 11.22 14.19
CA ASP A 22 -57.13 10.98 12.88
C ASP A 22 -57.87 12.20 12.34
N LYS A 23 -58.47 13.02 13.21
CA LYS A 23 -59.16 14.26 12.82
C LYS A 23 -58.15 15.38 12.54
N ILE A 24 -57.05 15.44 13.30
CA ILE A 24 -55.99 16.40 13.07
C ILE A 24 -55.29 16.13 11.71
N VAL A 25 -55.02 14.85 11.38
CA VAL A 25 -54.46 14.48 10.06
C VAL A 25 -55.41 14.89 8.92
N LYS A 26 -56.74 14.68 9.07
CA LYS A 26 -57.72 15.10 8.07
C LYS A 26 -57.84 16.60 7.95
N LEU A 27 -57.71 17.33 9.05
CA LEU A 27 -57.69 18.81 9.06
C LEU A 27 -56.44 19.33 8.32
N GLY A 28 -55.25 18.76 8.59
CA GLY A 28 -54.05 19.13 7.85
C GLY A 28 -54.19 18.93 6.34
N ALA A 29 -54.82 17.82 5.91
CA ALA A 29 -55.09 17.57 4.50
C ALA A 29 -56.15 18.52 3.89
N ILE A 30 -57.16 18.97 4.65
CA ILE A 30 -58.19 19.93 4.18
C ILE A 30 -57.62 21.35 4.07
N PHE A 31 -56.76 21.74 5.00
CA PHE A 31 -56.17 23.09 5.03
C PHE A 31 -54.84 23.16 4.26
N GLU A 32 -54.39 22.05 3.71
CA GLU A 32 -53.11 21.92 2.98
C GLU A 32 -51.90 22.39 3.80
N VAL A 33 -51.96 22.16 5.13
CA VAL A 33 -50.89 22.48 6.07
C VAL A 33 -50.30 21.22 6.68
N SER A 34 -49.01 21.26 7.07
CA SER A 34 -48.38 20.14 7.76
C SER A 34 -48.97 19.96 9.17
N LEU A 35 -48.84 18.77 9.74
CA LEU A 35 -49.27 18.48 11.10
C LEU A 35 -48.56 19.40 12.12
N ASP A 36 -47.27 19.68 11.93
CA ASP A 36 -46.46 20.54 12.77
C ASP A 36 -46.94 22.01 12.72
N GLU A 37 -47.30 22.52 11.56
CA GLU A 37 -47.90 23.86 11.40
C GLU A 37 -49.26 23.95 12.06
N LEU A 38 -50.07 22.88 11.95
CA LEU A 38 -51.40 22.86 12.56
C LEU A 38 -51.33 22.80 14.10
N VAL A 39 -50.35 22.14 14.67
CA VAL A 39 -50.21 21.91 16.12
C VAL A 39 -49.41 23.03 16.79
N ASN A 40 -48.33 23.51 16.17
CA ASN A 40 -47.42 24.49 16.73
C ASN A 40 -47.77 25.96 16.36
N GLY A 41 -48.64 26.14 15.36
CA GLY A 41 -49.07 27.47 14.91
C GLY A 41 -47.98 28.27 14.18
N GLU A 42 -46.88 27.69 13.85
CA GLU A 42 -45.81 28.34 13.11
C GLU A 42 -45.99 28.07 11.61
N VAL A 43 -46.33 29.09 10.86
CA VAL A 43 -46.39 29.01 9.38
C VAL A 43 -44.96 28.99 8.84
N HIS A 44 -44.38 27.81 8.73
CA HIS A 44 -43.16 27.66 7.97
C HIS A 44 -43.53 27.72 6.48
N ASN A 45 -42.97 28.68 5.76
CA ASN A 45 -43.14 28.79 4.33
C ASN A 45 -42.77 27.45 3.68
N ALA A 46 -43.72 26.77 3.07
CA ALA A 46 -43.53 25.47 2.43
C ALA A 46 -42.37 25.48 1.41
N ALA A 47 -42.03 26.65 0.87
CA ALA A 47 -40.88 26.88 0.00
C ALA A 47 -39.53 26.75 0.76
N GLU A 48 -39.49 27.18 2.02
CA GLU A 48 -38.25 27.12 2.82
C GLU A 48 -37.99 25.72 3.38
N ALA A 49 -39.02 24.99 3.78
CA ALA A 49 -38.95 23.59 4.17
C ALA A 49 -38.59 22.68 2.98
N ALA A 50 -39.13 22.92 1.79
CA ALA A 50 -38.79 22.20 0.57
C ALA A 50 -37.33 22.48 0.13
N ALA A 51 -36.84 23.72 0.29
CA ALA A 51 -35.47 24.09 0.01
C ALA A 51 -34.50 23.43 1.00
N ALA A 52 -34.83 23.38 2.29
CA ALA A 52 -34.00 22.72 3.32
C ALA A 52 -33.95 21.20 3.13
N VAL A 53 -35.07 20.56 2.76
CA VAL A 53 -35.10 19.11 2.45
C VAL A 53 -34.32 18.82 1.17
N HIS A 54 -34.39 19.68 0.16
CA HIS A 54 -33.65 19.53 -1.08
C HIS A 54 -32.13 19.66 -0.84
N ASP A 55 -31.70 20.60 0.02
CA ASP A 55 -30.29 20.79 0.34
C ASP A 55 -29.72 19.61 1.15
N VAL A 56 -30.51 19.04 2.08
CA VAL A 56 -30.13 17.85 2.86
C VAL A 56 -30.09 16.60 1.99
N THR A 57 -31.02 16.43 1.03
CA THR A 57 -30.99 15.30 0.10
C THR A 57 -29.84 15.39 -0.90
N ASP A 58 -29.56 16.59 -1.43
CA ASP A 58 -28.45 16.84 -2.36
C ASP A 58 -27.09 16.65 -1.66
N SER A 59 -26.99 17.05 -0.39
CA SER A 59 -25.80 16.84 0.44
C SER A 59 -25.56 15.36 0.74
N ARG A 60 -26.62 14.58 1.05
CA ARG A 60 -26.54 13.13 1.25
C ARG A 60 -26.23 12.35 -0.02
N GLU A 61 -26.80 12.77 -1.17
CA GLU A 61 -26.48 12.15 -2.45
C GLU A 61 -25.03 12.40 -2.85
N LYS A 62 -24.49 13.61 -2.63
CA LYS A 62 -23.07 13.93 -2.85
C LYS A 62 -22.16 13.12 -1.93
N GLU A 63 -22.49 13.03 -0.64
CA GLU A 63 -21.71 12.23 0.32
C GLU A 63 -21.74 10.74 -0.02
N ASN A 64 -22.90 10.21 -0.41
CA ASN A 64 -23.04 8.83 -0.86
C ASN A 64 -22.34 8.56 -2.21
N ALA A 65 -22.38 9.50 -3.15
CA ALA A 65 -21.66 9.43 -4.42
C ALA A 65 -20.15 9.48 -4.21
N ASP A 66 -19.67 10.35 -3.32
CA ASP A 66 -18.25 10.44 -2.97
C ASP A 66 -17.77 9.18 -2.22
N ALA A 67 -18.56 8.65 -1.29
CA ALA A 67 -18.28 7.39 -0.60
C ALA A 67 -18.26 6.20 -1.58
N ALA A 68 -19.23 6.13 -2.51
CA ALA A 68 -19.29 5.11 -3.54
C ALA A 68 -18.12 5.24 -4.54
N ALA A 69 -17.73 6.46 -4.91
CA ALA A 69 -16.57 6.72 -5.78
C ALA A 69 -15.26 6.31 -5.11
N VAL A 70 -15.09 6.58 -3.81
CA VAL A 70 -13.94 6.15 -3.02
C VAL A 70 -13.89 4.62 -2.92
N THR A 71 -15.02 3.97 -2.64
CA THR A 71 -15.13 2.50 -2.56
C THR A 71 -14.85 1.87 -3.92
N ARG A 72 -15.41 2.41 -5.01
CA ARG A 72 -15.20 1.92 -6.38
C ARG A 72 -13.75 2.06 -6.84
N LYS A 73 -13.03 3.08 -6.38
CA LYS A 73 -11.62 3.32 -6.71
C LYS A 73 -10.66 2.39 -5.97
N HIS A 74 -11.07 1.86 -4.82
CA HIS A 74 -10.24 0.95 -4.01
C HIS A 74 -10.60 -0.53 -4.17
N ALA A 75 -11.85 -0.84 -4.57
CA ALA A 75 -12.32 -2.21 -4.76
C ALA A 75 -11.39 -3.07 -5.64
N PRO A 76 -10.97 -2.66 -6.86
CA PRO A 76 -10.20 -3.53 -7.74
C PRO A 76 -8.83 -3.89 -7.16
N ARG A 77 -8.20 -3.00 -6.38
CA ARG A 77 -6.90 -3.26 -5.76
C ARG A 77 -7.01 -4.25 -4.60
N VAL A 78 -8.04 -4.09 -3.74
CA VAL A 78 -8.28 -5.01 -2.62
C VAL A 78 -8.62 -6.39 -3.14
N VAL A 79 -9.49 -6.47 -4.17
CA VAL A 79 -9.82 -7.73 -4.83
C VAL A 79 -8.58 -8.39 -5.43
N ALA A 80 -7.74 -7.63 -6.15
CA ALA A 80 -6.48 -8.16 -6.68
C ALA A 80 -5.54 -8.67 -5.58
N GLY A 81 -5.43 -7.94 -4.46
CA GLY A 81 -4.64 -8.35 -3.30
C GLY A 81 -5.14 -9.67 -2.70
N LEU A 82 -6.46 -9.82 -2.51
CA LEU A 82 -7.06 -11.04 -1.99
C LEU A 82 -6.91 -12.22 -2.95
N ILE A 83 -7.05 -12.01 -4.24
CA ILE A 83 -6.82 -13.04 -5.27
C ILE A 83 -5.36 -13.53 -5.21
N LEU A 84 -4.39 -12.60 -5.11
CA LEU A 84 -2.98 -12.96 -5.03
C LEU A 84 -2.66 -13.76 -3.75
N ILE A 85 -3.26 -13.39 -2.62
CA ILE A 85 -3.10 -14.16 -1.36
C ILE A 85 -3.74 -15.55 -1.51
N GLY A 86 -4.92 -15.65 -2.11
CA GLY A 86 -5.57 -16.93 -2.40
C GLY A 86 -4.71 -17.83 -3.31
N MET A 87 -4.10 -17.24 -4.36
CA MET A 87 -3.14 -17.95 -5.21
C MET A 87 -1.91 -18.41 -4.45
N ALA A 88 -1.38 -17.60 -3.53
CA ALA A 88 -0.24 -18.00 -2.69
C ALA A 88 -0.57 -19.22 -1.82
N VAL A 89 -1.75 -19.22 -1.20
CA VAL A 89 -2.22 -20.36 -0.39
C VAL A 89 -2.41 -21.59 -1.26
N LEU A 90 -3.06 -21.45 -2.42
CA LEU A 90 -3.27 -22.56 -3.36
C LEU A 90 -1.95 -23.18 -3.80
N VAL A 91 -0.99 -22.39 -4.26
CA VAL A 91 0.35 -22.84 -4.68
C VAL A 91 1.07 -23.52 -3.52
N CYS A 92 1.00 -22.96 -2.32
CA CYS A 92 1.60 -23.53 -1.12
C CYS A 92 1.02 -24.92 -0.82
N VAL A 93 -0.30 -25.06 -0.80
CA VAL A 93 -0.99 -26.34 -0.51
C VAL A 93 -0.66 -27.39 -1.56
N LEU A 94 -0.71 -27.03 -2.86
CA LEU A 94 -0.42 -27.96 -3.95
C LEU A 94 1.02 -28.48 -3.88
N LEU A 95 1.99 -27.61 -3.64
CA LEU A 95 3.41 -28.00 -3.57
C LEU A 95 3.71 -28.80 -2.30
N LEU A 96 3.06 -28.50 -1.17
CA LEU A 96 3.17 -29.31 0.05
C LEU A 96 2.61 -30.72 -0.16
N ALA A 97 1.49 -30.86 -0.88
CA ALA A 97 0.88 -32.15 -1.18
C ALA A 97 1.78 -33.07 -2.03
N ILE A 98 2.66 -32.47 -2.87
CA ILE A 98 3.64 -33.20 -3.70
C ILE A 98 4.94 -33.48 -2.92
N GLY A 99 5.05 -33.06 -1.65
CA GLY A 99 6.26 -33.24 -0.82
C GLY A 99 7.32 -32.14 -1.01
N GLY A 100 6.99 -31.08 -1.75
CA GLY A 100 7.90 -29.97 -2.06
C GLY A 100 7.91 -28.85 -1.00
N GLY A 101 8.10 -29.17 0.28
CA GLY A 101 7.97 -28.20 1.37
C GLY A 101 8.81 -26.92 1.21
N ARG A 102 10.04 -27.02 0.70
CA ARG A 102 10.91 -25.87 0.43
C ARG A 102 10.43 -25.06 -0.77
N ALA A 103 10.11 -25.73 -1.86
CA ALA A 103 9.58 -25.14 -3.07
C ALA A 103 8.23 -24.44 -2.83
N ALA A 104 7.38 -25.01 -1.97
CA ALA A 104 6.10 -24.41 -1.60
C ALA A 104 6.25 -22.98 -1.06
N LEU A 105 7.19 -22.76 -0.14
CA LEU A 105 7.45 -21.44 0.43
C LEU A 105 8.07 -20.49 -0.61
N GLU A 106 9.03 -20.96 -1.39
CA GLU A 106 9.72 -20.13 -2.38
C GLU A 106 8.79 -19.63 -3.50
N PHE A 107 7.91 -20.49 -4.01
CA PHE A 107 6.97 -20.13 -5.08
C PHE A 107 5.72 -19.41 -4.59
N ALA A 108 5.24 -19.67 -3.38
CA ALA A 108 4.08 -18.97 -2.81
C ALA A 108 4.43 -17.54 -2.33
N PHE A 109 5.67 -17.33 -1.88
CA PHE A 109 6.10 -16.06 -1.27
C PHE A 109 5.93 -14.82 -2.17
N PRO A 110 6.26 -14.83 -3.47
CA PRO A 110 6.04 -13.67 -4.35
C PRO A 110 4.57 -13.25 -4.45
N PHE A 111 3.65 -14.21 -4.54
CA PHE A 111 2.21 -13.94 -4.61
C PHE A 111 1.70 -13.37 -3.29
N LEU A 112 2.12 -13.94 -2.17
CA LEU A 112 1.78 -13.44 -0.83
C LEU A 112 2.30 -12.02 -0.63
N LEU A 113 3.55 -11.75 -0.99
CA LEU A 113 4.17 -10.43 -0.87
C LEU A 113 3.44 -9.40 -1.72
N CYS A 114 3.17 -9.69 -2.99
CA CYS A 114 2.41 -8.79 -3.87
C CYS A 114 0.99 -8.57 -3.37
N GLY A 115 0.32 -9.60 -2.84
CA GLY A 115 -1.00 -9.49 -2.23
C GLY A 115 -1.02 -8.54 -1.04
N ILE A 116 -0.07 -8.69 -0.11
CA ILE A 116 0.10 -7.80 1.05
C ILE A 116 0.41 -6.37 0.60
N ILE A 117 1.29 -6.19 -0.39
CA ILE A 117 1.61 -4.87 -0.95
C ILE A 117 0.36 -4.21 -1.53
N CYS A 118 -0.49 -4.96 -2.24
CA CYS A 118 -1.75 -4.44 -2.79
C CYS A 118 -2.73 -3.97 -1.70
N LEU A 119 -2.74 -4.61 -0.54
CA LEU A 119 -3.59 -4.22 0.59
C LEU A 119 -3.04 -2.98 1.31
N ILE A 120 -1.73 -2.93 1.58
CA ILE A 120 -1.10 -1.87 2.39
C ILE A 120 -0.93 -0.57 1.58
N PHE A 121 -0.38 -0.65 0.37
CA PHE A 121 0.00 0.53 -0.39
C PHE A 121 -1.14 1.06 -1.25
N LYS A 122 -1.69 2.23 -0.86
CA LYS A 122 -2.75 2.93 -1.62
C LYS A 122 -2.24 3.63 -2.88
N LYS A 123 -0.97 4.05 -2.90
CA LYS A 123 -0.35 4.78 -4.04
C LYS A 123 0.82 3.99 -4.59
N ASN A 124 0.95 4.00 -5.93
CA ASN A 124 2.05 3.36 -6.65
C ASN A 124 2.21 1.85 -6.34
N THR A 125 1.10 1.14 -6.14
CA THR A 125 1.07 -0.29 -5.79
C THR A 125 1.89 -1.12 -6.77
N VAL A 126 1.75 -0.85 -8.08
CA VAL A 126 2.51 -1.55 -9.14
C VAL A 126 4.02 -1.40 -8.95
N LEU A 127 4.48 -0.19 -8.60
CA LEU A 127 5.91 0.05 -8.35
C LEU A 127 6.43 -0.79 -7.19
N TRP A 128 5.69 -0.87 -6.09
CA TRP A 128 6.07 -1.67 -4.92
C TRP A 128 6.04 -3.17 -5.21
N CYS A 129 5.06 -3.63 -6.01
CA CYS A 129 5.03 -5.01 -6.49
C CYS A 129 6.23 -5.34 -7.39
N MET A 130 6.64 -4.42 -8.29
CA MET A 130 7.84 -4.61 -9.11
C MET A 130 9.11 -4.76 -8.25
N TRP A 131 9.25 -3.95 -7.18
CA TRP A 131 10.35 -4.11 -6.23
C TRP A 131 10.29 -5.45 -5.50
N GLY A 132 9.12 -5.85 -5.02
CA GLY A 132 8.93 -7.14 -4.35
C GLY A 132 9.29 -8.32 -5.26
N LEU A 133 8.77 -8.32 -6.49
CA LEU A 133 9.07 -9.35 -7.50
C LEU A 133 10.55 -9.39 -7.87
N PHE A 134 11.19 -8.24 -8.02
CA PHE A 134 12.63 -8.19 -8.31
C PHE A 134 13.45 -8.86 -7.21
N PHE A 135 13.19 -8.56 -5.94
CA PHE A 135 13.90 -9.17 -4.82
C PHE A 135 13.60 -10.68 -4.67
N CYS A 136 12.36 -11.08 -4.91
CA CYS A 136 12.00 -12.50 -4.92
C CYS A 136 12.73 -13.24 -6.03
N ALA A 137 12.73 -12.70 -7.25
CA ALA A 137 13.39 -13.32 -8.40
C ALA A 137 14.91 -13.41 -8.18
N GLU A 138 15.55 -12.37 -7.67
CA GLU A 138 16.98 -12.38 -7.34
C GLU A 138 17.31 -13.41 -6.25
N SER A 139 16.48 -13.48 -5.18
CA SER A 139 16.68 -14.48 -4.12
C SER A 139 16.55 -15.89 -4.65
N TYR A 140 15.51 -16.15 -5.47
CA TYR A 140 15.29 -17.45 -6.09
C TYR A 140 16.44 -17.87 -7.03
N LEU A 141 16.87 -16.96 -7.92
CA LEU A 141 17.99 -17.24 -8.82
C LEU A 141 19.26 -17.60 -8.06
N ARG A 142 19.51 -16.92 -6.96
CA ARG A 142 20.67 -17.21 -6.11
C ARG A 142 20.56 -18.56 -5.42
N ASP A 143 19.41 -18.86 -4.82
CA ASP A 143 19.21 -20.09 -4.07
C ASP A 143 19.19 -21.31 -5.02
N ALA A 144 18.66 -21.17 -6.26
CA ALA A 144 18.57 -22.22 -7.25
C ALA A 144 19.88 -22.42 -8.06
N THR A 145 20.56 -21.33 -8.42
CA THR A 145 21.69 -21.37 -9.38
C THR A 145 23.02 -20.89 -8.77
N GLY A 146 23.00 -20.33 -7.56
CA GLY A 146 24.15 -19.67 -6.95
C GLY A 146 24.53 -18.32 -7.58
N VAL A 147 23.80 -17.88 -8.62
CA VAL A 147 24.12 -16.64 -9.35
C VAL A 147 23.75 -15.42 -8.53
N SER A 148 24.70 -14.52 -8.34
CA SER A 148 24.52 -13.25 -7.63
C SER A 148 24.95 -12.06 -8.49
N ARG A 149 24.33 -10.89 -8.26
CA ARG A 149 24.73 -9.62 -8.90
C ARG A 149 26.21 -9.29 -8.71
N SER A 150 26.84 -9.73 -7.61
CA SER A 150 28.26 -9.52 -7.34
C SER A 150 29.15 -10.14 -8.42
N TYR A 151 28.71 -11.14 -9.14
CA TYR A 151 29.49 -11.76 -10.22
C TYR A 151 29.75 -10.80 -11.38
N ALA A 152 28.91 -9.82 -11.61
CA ALA A 152 29.12 -8.79 -12.62
C ALA A 152 30.39 -7.94 -12.37
N GLN A 153 30.88 -7.86 -11.13
CA GLN A 153 32.06 -7.09 -10.74
C GLN A 153 33.38 -7.86 -10.94
N LEU A 154 33.31 -9.20 -11.05
CA LEU A 154 34.50 -10.03 -11.15
C LEU A 154 35.41 -9.71 -12.36
N PRO A 155 34.89 -9.48 -13.57
CA PRO A 155 35.70 -9.08 -14.72
C PRO A 155 36.33 -7.71 -14.54
N ILE A 156 35.66 -6.78 -13.83
CA ILE A 156 36.11 -5.40 -13.60
C ILE A 156 37.30 -5.42 -12.60
N ILE A 157 37.28 -6.32 -11.64
CA ILE A 157 38.35 -6.48 -10.61
C ILE A 157 39.52 -7.30 -11.15
N GLY A 158 39.47 -7.78 -12.40
CA GLY A 158 40.54 -8.55 -13.02
C GLY A 158 40.63 -10.00 -12.58
N ILE A 159 39.59 -10.51 -11.91
CA ILE A 159 39.55 -11.94 -11.51
C ILE A 159 39.18 -12.79 -12.72
N LYS A 160 40.09 -13.71 -13.08
CA LYS A 160 39.88 -14.65 -14.20
C LYS A 160 38.77 -15.65 -13.87
N ILE A 161 37.71 -15.61 -14.68
CA ILE A 161 36.50 -16.43 -14.53
C ILE A 161 36.79 -17.94 -14.62
N SER A 162 37.76 -18.31 -15.47
CA SER A 162 38.16 -19.70 -15.67
C SER A 162 38.74 -20.37 -14.41
N GLY A 163 39.26 -19.60 -13.45
CA GLY A 163 39.79 -20.15 -12.19
C GLY A 163 38.74 -20.39 -11.11
N LEU A 164 37.54 -19.86 -11.27
CA LEU A 164 36.43 -19.93 -10.27
C LEU A 164 35.40 -21.02 -10.58
N GLY A 165 35.55 -21.75 -11.69
CA GLY A 165 34.52 -22.74 -12.12
C GLY A 165 33.16 -22.14 -12.46
N LEU A 166 33.09 -20.81 -12.65
CA LEU A 166 31.86 -20.12 -12.98
C LEU A 166 31.52 -20.23 -14.46
N ASN A 167 30.28 -20.55 -14.76
CA ASN A 167 29.78 -20.57 -16.12
C ASN A 167 29.71 -19.13 -16.66
N PRO A 168 30.18 -18.81 -17.90
CA PRO A 168 30.05 -17.47 -18.50
C PRO A 168 28.62 -16.92 -18.47
N ILE A 169 27.62 -17.77 -18.58
CA ILE A 169 26.20 -17.43 -18.49
C ILE A 169 25.86 -16.75 -17.17
N SER A 170 26.50 -17.17 -16.06
CA SER A 170 26.25 -16.58 -14.73
C SER A 170 26.60 -15.09 -14.67
N ILE A 171 27.61 -14.67 -15.43
CA ILE A 171 28.03 -13.26 -15.52
C ILE A 171 27.05 -12.46 -16.35
N VAL A 172 26.58 -13.03 -17.47
CA VAL A 172 25.55 -12.38 -18.29
C VAL A 172 24.27 -12.16 -17.48
N VAL A 173 23.84 -13.17 -16.74
CA VAL A 173 22.67 -13.06 -15.84
C VAL A 173 22.89 -11.99 -14.77
N ALA A 174 24.09 -11.93 -14.18
CA ALA A 174 24.42 -10.90 -13.19
C ALA A 174 24.34 -9.48 -13.78
N TRP A 175 24.80 -9.26 -15.02
CA TRP A 175 24.65 -7.98 -15.72
C TRP A 175 23.20 -7.64 -16.04
N ILE A 176 22.39 -8.62 -16.45
CA ILE A 176 20.95 -8.44 -16.67
C ILE A 176 20.27 -7.97 -15.37
N LEU A 177 20.59 -8.59 -14.23
CA LEU A 177 20.04 -8.17 -12.93
C LEU A 177 20.44 -6.75 -12.56
N TRP A 178 21.67 -6.30 -12.88
CA TRP A 178 22.10 -4.91 -12.67
C TRP A 178 21.35 -3.92 -13.55
N ILE A 179 21.16 -4.25 -14.82
CA ILE A 179 20.41 -3.41 -15.77
C ILE A 179 18.95 -3.29 -15.29
N LEU A 180 18.34 -4.41 -14.91
CA LEU A 180 16.96 -4.43 -14.42
C LEU A 180 16.80 -3.58 -13.15
N LEU A 181 17.75 -3.68 -12.23
CA LEU A 181 17.80 -2.87 -11.02
C LEU A 181 17.94 -1.37 -11.35
N ALA A 182 18.84 -1.02 -12.27
CA ALA A 182 19.05 0.37 -12.70
C ALA A 182 17.77 0.96 -13.32
N VAL A 183 17.09 0.20 -14.18
CA VAL A 183 15.80 0.59 -14.76
C VAL A 183 14.74 0.78 -13.68
N LEU A 184 14.66 -0.13 -12.71
CA LEU A 184 13.70 -0.06 -11.60
C LEU A 184 13.96 1.16 -10.70
N ILE A 185 15.22 1.46 -10.38
CA ILE A 185 15.61 2.68 -9.65
C ILE A 185 15.24 3.92 -10.47
N GLY A 186 15.60 3.98 -11.75
CA GLY A 186 15.27 5.10 -12.64
C GLY A 186 13.77 5.35 -12.73
N PHE A 187 12.97 4.30 -12.90
CA PHE A 187 11.52 4.36 -12.91
C PHE A 187 10.94 4.86 -11.57
N THR A 188 11.50 4.39 -10.45
CA THR A 188 11.13 4.83 -9.10
C THR A 188 11.41 6.33 -8.93
N VAL A 189 12.60 6.78 -9.32
CA VAL A 189 12.98 8.19 -9.27
C VAL A 189 12.07 9.02 -10.16
N PHE A 190 11.78 8.58 -11.37
CA PHE A 190 10.88 9.27 -12.30
C PHE A 190 9.49 9.45 -11.72
N LEU A 191 8.87 8.38 -11.19
CA LEU A 191 7.52 8.41 -10.63
C LEU A 191 7.43 9.24 -9.35
N LEU A 192 8.34 9.00 -8.41
CA LEU A 192 8.28 9.62 -7.09
C LEU A 192 8.79 11.07 -7.08
N SER A 193 9.61 11.48 -8.05
CA SER A 193 10.09 12.86 -8.16
C SER A 193 9.11 13.82 -8.85
N LYS A 194 7.94 13.34 -9.31
CA LYS A 194 6.92 14.19 -9.95
C LYS A 194 6.39 15.31 -9.03
N LYS A 195 6.41 15.10 -7.72
CA LYS A 195 6.03 16.12 -6.73
C LYS A 195 7.29 16.79 -6.19
N PRO A 196 7.60 18.05 -6.58
CA PRO A 196 8.74 18.77 -6.04
C PRO A 196 8.52 19.06 -4.55
N PHE A 197 9.61 19.28 -3.82
CA PHE A 197 9.50 19.81 -2.47
C PHE A 197 9.07 21.29 -2.50
N ALA A 198 8.27 21.71 -1.51
CA ALA A 198 8.12 23.14 -1.22
C ALA A 198 9.49 23.74 -0.81
N GLU A 199 9.79 24.94 -1.30
CA GLU A 199 11.07 25.60 -1.03
C GLU A 199 11.30 25.84 0.47
N GLY A 200 12.53 25.62 0.93
CA GLY A 200 12.95 25.97 2.29
C GLY A 200 14.14 25.16 2.84
N ARG A 201 14.65 25.61 3.98
CA ARG A 201 15.79 25.01 4.72
C ARG A 201 15.57 23.51 5.03
N LYS A 202 14.32 23.05 5.16
CA LYS A 202 13.96 21.65 5.39
C LYS A 202 14.35 20.72 4.23
N VAL A 203 14.35 21.21 2.99
CA VAL A 203 14.70 20.43 1.78
C VAL A 203 16.18 20.03 1.82
N SER A 204 17.08 20.99 2.08
CA SER A 204 18.51 20.70 2.18
C SER A 204 18.81 19.68 3.27
N ARG A 205 18.20 19.83 4.45
CA ARG A 205 18.35 18.86 5.55
C ARG A 205 17.89 17.47 5.17
N THR A 206 16.75 17.33 4.50
CA THR A 206 16.21 16.02 4.06
C THR A 206 17.15 15.31 3.08
N ILE A 207 17.73 16.06 2.14
CA ILE A 207 18.71 15.51 1.18
C ILE A 207 19.96 15.05 1.92
N THR A 208 20.54 15.91 2.76
CA THR A 208 21.75 15.59 3.53
C THR A 208 21.55 14.37 4.42
N VAL A 209 20.42 14.29 5.14
CA VAL A 209 20.10 13.13 5.98
C VAL A 209 19.98 11.85 5.14
N SER A 210 19.32 11.88 3.97
CA SER A 210 19.19 10.68 3.14
C SER A 210 20.53 10.19 2.60
N TRP A 211 21.48 11.09 2.25
CA TRP A 211 22.82 10.70 1.85
C TRP A 211 23.68 10.20 3.03
N ILE A 212 23.51 10.78 4.24
CA ILE A 212 24.16 10.27 5.47
C ILE A 212 23.65 8.86 5.78
N VAL A 213 22.34 8.61 5.69
CA VAL A 213 21.78 7.27 5.90
C VAL A 213 22.33 6.28 4.88
N TYR A 214 22.44 6.66 3.61
CA TYR A 214 23.08 5.81 2.60
C TYR A 214 24.54 5.52 2.94
N ALA A 215 25.34 6.54 3.27
CA ALA A 215 26.74 6.37 3.67
C ALA A 215 26.87 5.45 4.90
N ALA A 216 26.00 5.61 5.89
CA ALA A 216 25.95 4.74 7.05
C ALA A 216 25.66 3.28 6.69
N THR A 217 24.73 3.02 5.78
CA THR A 217 24.44 1.64 5.33
C THR A 217 25.61 1.02 4.56
N VAL A 218 26.36 1.82 3.80
CA VAL A 218 27.59 1.36 3.11
C VAL A 218 28.67 0.99 4.12
N VAL A 219 28.94 1.89 5.10
CA VAL A 219 29.93 1.64 6.17
C VAL A 219 29.55 0.39 6.98
N PHE A 220 28.30 0.28 7.37
CA PHE A 220 27.76 -0.88 8.08
C PHE A 220 27.97 -2.17 7.30
N GLY A 221 27.73 -2.16 6.00
CA GLY A 221 27.94 -3.29 5.10
C GLY A 221 29.41 -3.68 4.91
N ILE A 222 30.36 -2.78 5.19
CA ILE A 222 31.80 -3.07 5.17
C ILE A 222 32.25 -3.60 6.53
N VAL A 223 31.75 -3.05 7.61
CA VAL A 223 32.17 -3.36 8.99
C VAL A 223 31.61 -4.71 9.46
N ILE A 224 30.33 -4.94 9.27
CA ILE A 224 29.66 -6.16 9.78
C ILE A 224 30.33 -7.46 9.36
N PRO A 225 30.69 -7.70 8.08
CA PRO A 225 31.35 -8.94 7.68
C PRO A 225 32.73 -9.15 8.33
N ARG A 226 33.32 -8.08 8.89
CA ARG A 226 34.63 -8.10 9.56
C ARG A 226 34.54 -8.23 11.07
N THR A 227 33.32 -8.16 11.65
CA THR A 227 33.17 -8.34 13.10
C THR A 227 33.46 -9.77 13.52
N SER A 228 34.08 -9.93 14.70
CA SER A 228 34.39 -11.25 15.28
C SER A 228 33.11 -12.10 15.44
N LEU A 229 32.00 -11.48 15.80
CA LEU A 229 30.70 -12.14 15.94
C LEU A 229 30.20 -12.70 14.59
N PHE A 230 30.33 -11.92 13.51
CA PHE A 230 29.92 -12.37 12.17
C PHE A 230 30.83 -13.50 11.68
N LEU A 231 32.13 -13.38 11.88
CA LEU A 231 33.10 -14.44 11.53
C LEU A 231 32.86 -15.71 12.34
N LEU A 232 32.51 -15.59 13.62
CA LEU A 232 32.11 -16.72 14.46
C LEU A 232 30.85 -17.40 13.92
N LEU A 233 29.79 -16.65 13.61
CA LEU A 233 28.54 -17.19 13.03
C LEU A 233 28.79 -17.86 11.68
N PHE A 234 29.74 -17.35 10.89
CA PHE A 234 30.09 -17.92 9.60
C PHE A 234 30.95 -19.20 9.73
N SER A 235 31.80 -19.29 10.78
CA SER A 235 32.70 -20.41 11.05
C SER A 235 32.04 -21.55 11.84
N THR A 236 31.03 -21.26 12.67
CA THR A 236 30.33 -22.29 13.45
C THR A 236 29.48 -23.16 12.56
N LYS A 237 29.78 -24.46 12.55
CA LYS A 237 28.96 -25.47 11.88
C LYS A 237 27.82 -25.91 12.82
N ILE A 238 26.75 -25.11 12.89
CA ILE A 238 25.51 -25.60 13.50
C ILE A 238 24.78 -26.39 12.41
N ILE A 239 24.82 -27.71 12.54
CA ILE A 239 24.18 -28.63 11.61
C ILE A 239 22.82 -29.00 12.17
N ILE A 240 21.75 -28.64 11.45
CA ILE A 240 20.39 -29.14 11.73
C ILE A 240 19.98 -29.92 10.46
N GLY A 241 19.96 -31.25 10.57
CA GLY A 241 19.88 -32.12 9.41
C GLY A 241 21.15 -32.00 8.55
N ASP A 242 21.01 -31.95 7.23
CA ASP A 242 22.15 -31.87 6.28
C ASP A 242 22.57 -30.40 5.98
N VAL A 243 22.02 -29.40 6.65
CA VAL A 243 22.25 -27.98 6.34
C VAL A 243 23.05 -27.26 7.41
N ALA A 244 24.16 -26.64 7.02
CA ALA A 244 24.88 -25.68 7.89
C ALA A 244 24.10 -24.39 8.07
N VAL A 245 23.23 -24.35 9.07
CA VAL A 245 22.26 -23.26 9.33
C VAL A 245 22.98 -21.93 9.59
N SER A 246 24.13 -21.95 10.30
CA SER A 246 24.87 -20.73 10.62
C SER A 246 25.40 -19.99 9.39
N ARG A 247 25.96 -20.71 8.43
CA ARG A 247 26.46 -20.13 7.18
C ARG A 247 25.30 -19.58 6.33
N TYR A 248 24.18 -20.29 6.27
CA TYR A 248 22.98 -19.84 5.56
C TYR A 248 22.42 -18.55 6.16
N MET A 249 22.31 -18.47 7.48
CA MET A 249 21.85 -17.28 8.18
C MET A 249 22.78 -16.06 7.95
N ALA A 250 24.10 -16.26 8.04
CA ALA A 250 25.07 -15.22 7.78
C ALA A 250 24.95 -14.66 6.34
N LEU A 251 24.76 -15.51 5.37
CA LEU A 251 24.50 -15.10 3.98
C LEU A 251 23.20 -14.30 3.85
N LYS A 252 22.11 -14.70 4.50
CA LYS A 252 20.85 -13.94 4.46
C LYS A 252 20.98 -12.55 5.13
N ILE A 253 21.78 -12.40 6.19
CA ILE A 253 22.07 -11.11 6.80
C ILE A 253 22.80 -10.18 5.82
N LEU A 254 23.83 -10.67 5.13
CA LEU A 254 24.55 -9.88 4.11
C LEU A 254 23.62 -9.40 3.00
N PHE A 255 22.62 -10.20 2.64
CA PHE A 255 21.60 -9.82 1.69
C PHE A 255 20.73 -8.66 2.17
N LEU A 256 20.23 -8.75 3.39
CA LEU A 256 19.41 -7.68 3.96
C LEU A 256 20.19 -6.35 3.98
N ILE A 257 21.50 -6.41 4.25
CA ILE A 257 22.35 -5.23 4.20
C ILE A 257 22.45 -4.67 2.78
N ASP A 258 22.60 -5.51 1.77
CA ASP A 258 22.66 -5.06 0.37
C ASP A 258 21.35 -4.46 -0.10
N TYR A 259 20.21 -5.02 0.29
CA TYR A 259 18.90 -4.45 0.01
C TYR A 259 18.68 -3.12 0.73
N ALA A 260 19.14 -3.00 1.98
CA ALA A 260 19.10 -1.75 2.72
C ALA A 260 19.92 -0.64 2.04
N LYS A 261 21.10 -0.96 1.51
CA LYS A 261 21.91 -0.02 0.70
C LYS A 261 21.17 0.45 -0.54
N ILE A 262 20.56 -0.46 -1.29
CA ILE A 262 19.80 -0.13 -2.50
C ILE A 262 18.60 0.77 -2.16
N ALA A 263 17.87 0.44 -1.11
CA ALA A 263 16.73 1.23 -0.65
C ALA A 263 17.17 2.64 -0.23
N ALA A 264 18.22 2.76 0.60
CA ALA A 264 18.75 4.04 1.03
C ALA A 264 19.27 4.89 -0.14
N PHE A 265 19.98 4.29 -1.09
CA PHE A 265 20.43 4.94 -2.32
C PHE A 265 19.26 5.46 -3.15
N THR A 266 18.25 4.64 -3.36
CA THR A 266 17.05 5.02 -4.13
C THR A 266 16.31 6.19 -3.48
N VAL A 267 16.16 6.19 -2.15
CA VAL A 267 15.56 7.30 -1.41
C VAL A 267 16.39 8.58 -1.54
N ALA A 268 17.72 8.49 -1.44
CA ALA A 268 18.61 9.64 -1.63
C ALA A 268 18.50 10.24 -3.03
N LEU A 269 18.43 9.40 -4.07
CA LEU A 269 18.23 9.83 -5.44
C LEU A 269 16.87 10.50 -5.66
N VAL A 270 15.79 9.92 -5.13
CA VAL A 270 14.43 10.50 -5.22
C VAL A 270 14.39 11.87 -4.57
N ASN A 271 14.97 12.03 -3.38
CA ASN A 271 15.00 13.30 -2.65
C ASN A 271 15.82 14.35 -3.42
N SER A 272 16.97 13.96 -3.98
CA SER A 272 17.81 14.83 -4.80
C SER A 272 17.09 15.27 -6.09
N ALA A 273 16.41 14.35 -6.77
CA ALA A 273 15.64 14.63 -7.98
C ALA A 273 14.43 15.56 -7.72
N ARG A 274 13.75 15.39 -6.57
CA ARG A 274 12.66 16.30 -6.15
C ARG A 274 13.16 17.72 -5.92
N ALA A 275 14.31 17.87 -5.28
CA ALA A 275 14.91 19.17 -5.02
C ALA A 275 15.36 19.87 -6.31
N PHE A 276 15.95 19.12 -7.25
CA PHE A 276 16.37 19.66 -8.53
C PHE A 276 15.18 20.15 -9.37
N ARG A 277 14.06 19.43 -9.34
CA ARG A 277 12.83 19.87 -10.02
C ARG A 277 12.17 21.08 -9.36
N GLY A 278 12.30 21.23 -8.02
CA GLY A 278 11.81 22.41 -7.30
C GLY A 278 12.57 23.70 -7.62
N ARG A 279 13.86 23.60 -8.01
CA ARG A 279 14.70 24.77 -8.39
C ARG A 279 14.43 25.28 -9.82
N LYS A 280 13.80 24.46 -10.67
CA LYS A 280 13.51 24.83 -12.08
C LYS A 280 12.14 25.52 -12.26
N LYS A 281 11.37 25.66 -11.21
CA LYS A 281 10.14 26.46 -11.16
C LYS A 281 10.40 27.77 -10.45
#